data_325129e2581fb45573fb5a0209f613ff
#
_entry.id   325129e2581fb45573fb5a0209f613ff
#
_cell.length_a   1.000
_cell.length_b   1.000
_cell.length_c   1.000
_cell.angle_alpha   90.00
_cell.angle_beta   90.00
_cell.angle_gamma   90.00
#
_symmetry.space_group_name_H-M   'P 1'
#
loop_
_entity.id
_entity.type
_entity.pdbx_description
1 polymer ?
#
loop_
_entity_poly.entity_id
_entity_poly.type
_entity_poly.pdbx_seq_one_letter_code
_entity_poly.pdbx_strand_id
1 'polypeptide(L)'
;MNELKTLLEFDFTAFILSIFIAMSGVIAGYTIIGKFSEVIGKPVKWVKQRQLDRALLENNKKEIEELEIKYKEDTKKYQESHQELIDDIKVLKDILLDKQISDYRWEIINVADKISNGRIVSKECLRHAIATYDKYEKIIEEYGLVNGEVAVSIGVVKSEYTKILLDEK
;
A
#
# COMPACT_ATOMS: atom_id res chain seq x y z
N MET A 1 24.29 -79.46 1.02
CA MET A 1 24.41 -78.30 1.95
C MET A 1 25.45 -77.23 1.49
N ASN A 2 26.26 -77.52 0.44
CA ASN A 2 27.23 -76.57 -0.12
C ASN A 2 26.65 -75.61 -1.18
N GLU A 3 25.60 -76.03 -1.89
CA GLU A 3 24.99 -75.16 -2.93
C GLU A 3 24.21 -73.96 -2.37
N LEU A 4 23.70 -74.04 -1.13
CA LEU A 4 23.05 -72.94 -0.46
C LEU A 4 24.03 -71.88 0.07
N LYS A 5 25.29 -72.23 0.30
CA LYS A 5 26.31 -71.26 0.73
C LYS A 5 26.80 -70.40 -0.43
N THR A 6 26.87 -70.96 -1.63
CA THR A 6 27.24 -70.18 -2.85
C THR A 6 26.19 -69.20 -3.31
N LEU A 7 24.92 -69.40 -2.97
CA LEU A 7 23.84 -68.45 -3.20
C LEU A 7 23.78 -67.31 -2.16
N LEU A 8 24.42 -67.50 -1.00
CA LEU A 8 24.47 -66.52 0.09
C LEU A 8 25.69 -65.58 0.02
N GLU A 9 26.67 -65.88 -0.88
CA GLU A 9 27.80 -64.99 -1.20
C GLU A 9 27.50 -64.11 -2.40
N PHE A 10 26.27 -63.61 -2.53
CA PHE A 10 25.96 -62.61 -3.53
C PHE A 10 26.60 -61.28 -3.07
N ASP A 11 27.70 -60.92 -3.81
CA ASP A 11 28.38 -59.66 -3.53
C ASP A 11 27.49 -58.50 -4.02
N PHE A 12 26.69 -58.01 -3.07
CA PHE A 12 25.75 -56.92 -3.30
C PHE A 12 26.45 -55.66 -3.77
N THR A 13 27.71 -55.47 -3.34
CA THR A 13 28.55 -54.32 -3.80
C THR A 13 28.94 -54.45 -5.24
N ALA A 14 29.39 -55.63 -5.66
CA ALA A 14 29.73 -55.91 -7.07
C ALA A 14 28.49 -55.80 -7.98
N PHE A 15 27.33 -56.22 -7.50
CA PHE A 15 26.07 -56.09 -8.23
C PHE A 15 25.67 -54.63 -8.45
N ILE A 16 25.69 -53.81 -7.39
CA ILE A 16 25.42 -52.38 -7.50
C ILE A 16 26.42 -51.68 -8.44
N LEU A 17 27.71 -52.02 -8.30
CA LEU A 17 28.74 -51.43 -9.15
C LEU A 17 28.50 -51.79 -10.62
N SER A 18 28.11 -53.04 -10.93
CA SER A 18 27.80 -53.46 -12.31
C SER A 18 26.60 -52.71 -12.90
N ILE A 19 25.57 -52.41 -12.08
CA ILE A 19 24.45 -51.58 -12.51
C ILE A 19 24.91 -50.15 -12.81
N PHE A 20 25.73 -49.54 -11.97
CA PHE A 20 26.26 -48.20 -12.22
C PHE A 20 27.11 -48.16 -13.51
N ILE A 21 27.96 -49.14 -13.76
CA ILE A 21 28.74 -49.23 -14.98
C ILE A 21 27.83 -49.38 -16.21
N ALA A 22 26.82 -50.25 -16.15
CA ALA A 22 25.86 -50.41 -17.23
C ALA A 22 25.08 -49.12 -17.51
N MET A 23 24.59 -48.45 -16.47
CA MET A 23 23.88 -47.17 -16.61
C MET A 23 24.79 -46.06 -17.21
N SER A 24 26.04 -45.96 -16.74
CA SER A 24 26.99 -44.99 -17.29
C SER A 24 27.29 -45.23 -18.76
N GLY A 25 27.42 -46.52 -19.18
CA GLY A 25 27.57 -46.90 -20.57
C GLY A 25 26.39 -46.50 -21.45
N VAL A 26 25.18 -46.69 -20.95
CA VAL A 26 23.94 -46.26 -21.65
C VAL A 26 23.91 -44.73 -21.81
N ILE A 27 24.20 -43.97 -20.75
CA ILE A 27 24.23 -42.50 -20.78
C ILE A 27 25.30 -42.00 -21.76
N ALA A 28 26.51 -42.59 -21.73
CA ALA A 28 27.57 -42.27 -22.66
C ALA A 28 27.16 -42.57 -24.12
N GLY A 29 26.54 -43.72 -24.38
CA GLY A 29 25.99 -44.06 -25.69
C GLY A 29 24.97 -43.06 -26.22
N TYR A 30 24.01 -42.65 -25.37
CA TYR A 30 23.02 -41.63 -25.71
C TYR A 30 23.68 -40.29 -26.06
N THR A 31 24.66 -39.85 -25.28
CA THR A 31 25.38 -38.57 -25.54
C THR A 31 26.18 -38.60 -26.84
N ILE A 32 26.86 -39.71 -27.15
CA ILE A 32 27.62 -39.87 -28.39
C ILE A 32 26.68 -39.89 -29.60
N ILE A 33 25.58 -40.64 -29.56
CA ILE A 33 24.60 -40.69 -30.65
C ILE A 33 23.96 -39.32 -30.87
N GLY A 34 23.67 -38.60 -29.80
CA GLY A 34 23.11 -37.25 -29.86
C GLY A 34 24.05 -36.28 -30.60
N LYS A 35 25.30 -36.19 -30.15
CA LYS A 35 26.31 -35.33 -30.77
C LYS A 35 26.58 -35.70 -32.23
N PHE A 36 26.70 -37.01 -32.54
CA PHE A 36 26.93 -37.48 -33.88
C PHE A 36 25.76 -37.14 -34.82
N SER A 37 24.52 -37.23 -34.36
CA SER A 37 23.32 -36.87 -35.14
C SER A 37 23.25 -35.36 -35.43
N GLU A 38 23.75 -34.52 -34.52
CA GLU A 38 23.85 -33.06 -34.72
C GLU A 38 24.90 -32.74 -35.81
N VAL A 39 26.05 -33.40 -35.77
CA VAL A 39 27.14 -33.20 -36.76
C VAL A 39 26.71 -33.59 -38.17
N ILE A 40 25.89 -34.65 -38.31
CA ILE A 40 25.39 -35.12 -39.64
C ILE A 40 24.24 -34.22 -40.14
N GLY A 41 23.75 -33.26 -39.33
CA GLY A 41 22.64 -32.38 -39.73
C GLY A 41 21.26 -33.06 -39.76
N LYS A 42 21.14 -34.26 -39.21
CA LYS A 42 19.86 -35.00 -39.03
C LYS A 42 19.63 -35.34 -37.56
N PRO A 43 19.25 -34.37 -36.74
CA PRO A 43 19.08 -34.60 -35.33
C PRO A 43 17.93 -35.60 -35.06
N VAL A 44 18.20 -36.59 -34.21
CA VAL A 44 17.20 -37.57 -33.76
C VAL A 44 16.05 -36.84 -33.05
N LYS A 45 14.83 -37.35 -33.12
CA LYS A 45 13.61 -36.69 -32.59
C LYS A 45 13.78 -36.15 -31.15
N TRP A 46 14.41 -36.93 -30.27
CA TRP A 46 14.63 -36.53 -28.87
C TRP A 46 15.66 -35.39 -28.71
N VAL A 47 16.67 -35.29 -29.59
CA VAL A 47 17.64 -34.17 -29.62
C VAL A 47 16.92 -32.89 -30.06
N LYS A 48 16.12 -32.99 -31.14
CA LYS A 48 15.30 -31.86 -31.62
C LYS A 48 14.33 -31.37 -30.57
N GLN A 49 13.65 -32.30 -29.87
CA GLN A 49 12.73 -31.94 -28.80
C GLN A 49 13.44 -31.18 -27.66
N ARG A 50 14.62 -31.69 -27.25
CA ARG A 50 15.42 -31.04 -26.18
C ARG A 50 15.90 -29.64 -26.60
N GLN A 51 16.22 -29.42 -27.87
CA GLN A 51 16.57 -28.09 -28.37
C GLN A 51 15.37 -27.13 -28.34
N LEU A 52 14.19 -27.59 -28.74
CA LEU A 52 12.96 -26.82 -28.65
C LEU A 52 12.60 -26.47 -27.21
N ASP A 53 12.72 -27.45 -26.31
CA ASP A 53 12.41 -27.23 -24.87
C ASP A 53 13.39 -26.20 -24.27
N ARG A 54 14.68 -26.23 -24.64
CA ARG A 54 15.66 -25.21 -24.20
C ARG A 54 15.34 -23.83 -24.76
N ALA A 55 14.99 -23.74 -26.03
CA ALA A 55 14.61 -22.46 -26.64
C ALA A 55 13.35 -21.87 -26.00
N LEU A 56 12.34 -22.71 -25.69
CA LEU A 56 11.16 -22.29 -24.95
C LEU A 56 11.50 -21.81 -23.54
N LEU A 57 12.32 -22.54 -22.81
CA LEU A 57 12.76 -22.14 -21.46
C LEU A 57 13.51 -20.80 -21.49
N GLU A 58 14.39 -20.59 -22.48
CA GLU A 58 15.11 -19.33 -22.60
C GLU A 58 14.18 -18.15 -22.94
N ASN A 59 13.22 -18.40 -23.84
CA ASN A 59 12.22 -17.38 -24.18
C ASN A 59 11.34 -17.02 -22.97
N ASN A 60 10.83 -18.03 -22.27
CA ASN A 60 10.02 -17.82 -21.05
C ASN A 60 10.83 -17.08 -19.97
N LYS A 61 12.13 -17.37 -19.85
CA LYS A 61 12.99 -16.65 -18.91
C LYS A 61 13.09 -15.16 -19.25
N LYS A 62 13.27 -14.82 -20.54
CA LYS A 62 13.29 -13.41 -20.97
C LYS A 62 11.95 -12.71 -20.71
N GLU A 63 10.83 -13.39 -21.04
CA GLU A 63 9.50 -12.82 -20.76
C GLU A 63 9.28 -12.56 -19.26
N ILE A 64 9.74 -13.48 -18.39
CA ILE A 64 9.65 -13.31 -16.93
C ILE A 64 10.50 -12.10 -16.49
N GLU A 65 11.74 -11.96 -16.98
CA GLU A 65 12.60 -10.83 -16.66
C GLU A 65 11.98 -9.50 -17.10
N GLU A 66 11.41 -9.44 -18.30
CA GLU A 66 10.68 -8.24 -18.79
C GLU A 66 9.44 -7.90 -17.94
N LEU A 67 8.66 -8.93 -17.56
CA LEU A 67 7.51 -8.75 -16.68
C LEU A 67 7.92 -8.29 -15.28
N GLU A 68 9.02 -8.81 -14.74
CA GLU A 68 9.52 -8.35 -13.43
C GLU A 68 9.97 -6.89 -13.46
N ILE A 69 10.64 -6.45 -14.53
CA ILE A 69 11.04 -5.06 -14.71
C ILE A 69 9.80 -4.18 -14.77
N LYS A 70 8.84 -4.53 -15.63
CA LYS A 70 7.59 -3.78 -15.78
C LYS A 70 6.79 -3.70 -14.47
N TYR A 71 6.71 -4.84 -13.75
CA TYR A 71 6.02 -4.87 -12.44
C TYR A 71 6.69 -3.94 -11.42
N LYS A 72 8.03 -3.90 -11.38
CA LYS A 72 8.77 -2.98 -10.51
C LYS A 72 8.53 -1.52 -10.86
N GLU A 73 8.53 -1.19 -12.16
CA GLU A 73 8.23 0.17 -12.63
C GLU A 73 6.81 0.60 -12.29
N ASP A 74 5.83 -0.25 -12.55
CA ASP A 74 4.43 0.02 -12.24
C ASP A 74 4.22 0.18 -10.72
N THR A 75 4.83 -0.69 -9.92
CA THR A 75 4.78 -0.59 -8.45
C THR A 75 5.35 0.73 -7.96
N LYS A 76 6.48 1.17 -8.53
CA LYS A 76 7.09 2.45 -8.18
C LYS A 76 6.17 3.63 -8.52
N LYS A 77 5.59 3.65 -9.73
CA LYS A 77 4.62 4.67 -10.14
C LYS A 77 3.40 4.72 -9.22
N TYR A 78 2.87 3.56 -8.83
CA TYR A 78 1.76 3.49 -7.87
C TYR A 78 2.14 4.08 -6.52
N GLN A 79 3.34 3.78 -6.02
CA GLN A 79 3.81 4.33 -4.74
C GLN A 79 3.98 5.85 -4.80
N GLU A 80 4.56 6.37 -5.89
CA GLU A 80 4.73 7.81 -6.12
C GLU A 80 3.37 8.52 -6.19
N SER A 81 2.44 8.03 -7.00
CA SER A 81 1.08 8.60 -7.11
C SER A 81 0.29 8.51 -5.80
N HIS A 82 0.45 7.41 -5.06
CA HIS A 82 -0.20 7.26 -3.76
C HIS A 82 0.35 8.24 -2.71
N GLN A 83 1.67 8.50 -2.72
CA GLN A 83 2.28 9.49 -1.85
C GLN A 83 1.83 10.91 -2.18
N GLU A 84 1.77 11.25 -3.47
CA GLU A 84 1.25 12.55 -3.95
C GLU A 84 -0.19 12.78 -3.48
N LEU A 85 -1.05 11.76 -3.62
CA LEU A 85 -2.43 11.82 -3.14
C LEU A 85 -2.51 12.04 -1.61
N ILE A 86 -1.66 11.38 -0.83
CA ILE A 86 -1.60 11.59 0.63
C ILE A 86 -1.23 13.04 0.95
N ASP A 87 -0.26 13.60 0.24
CA ASP A 87 0.19 14.97 0.48
C ASP A 87 -0.88 16.00 0.07
N ASP A 88 -1.59 15.76 -1.03
CA ASP A 88 -2.75 16.57 -1.45
C ASP A 88 -3.88 16.53 -0.42
N ILE A 89 -4.17 15.36 0.14
CA ILE A 89 -5.18 15.22 1.21
C ILE A 89 -4.77 16.00 2.46
N LYS A 90 -3.49 16.03 2.83
CA LYS A 90 -3.02 16.85 3.95
C LYS A 90 -3.23 18.34 3.69
N VAL A 91 -2.87 18.82 2.52
CA VAL A 91 -3.06 20.21 2.12
C VAL A 91 -4.55 20.57 2.14
N LEU A 92 -5.42 19.73 1.60
CA LEU A 92 -6.87 19.95 1.63
C LEU A 92 -7.40 19.98 3.06
N LYS A 93 -6.92 19.10 3.94
CA LYS A 93 -7.30 19.10 5.36
C LYS A 93 -6.93 20.41 6.03
N ASP A 94 -5.73 20.94 5.79
CA ASP A 94 -5.26 22.19 6.38
C ASP A 94 -6.09 23.39 5.88
N ILE A 95 -6.38 23.44 4.58
CA ILE A 95 -7.25 24.49 3.98
C ILE A 95 -8.66 24.44 4.57
N LEU A 96 -9.24 23.26 4.70
CA LEU A 96 -10.58 23.10 5.28
C LEU A 96 -10.61 23.49 6.76
N LEU A 97 -9.56 23.18 7.51
CA LEU A 97 -9.42 23.56 8.91
C LEU A 97 -9.34 25.09 9.07
N ASP A 98 -8.47 25.73 8.30
CA ASP A 98 -8.32 27.19 8.31
C ASP A 98 -9.64 27.89 7.95
N LYS A 99 -10.31 27.38 6.93
CA LYS A 99 -11.62 27.89 6.53
C LYS A 99 -12.65 27.73 7.67
N GLN A 100 -12.73 26.57 8.28
CA GLN A 100 -13.69 26.30 9.36
C GLN A 100 -13.45 27.20 10.58
N ILE A 101 -12.18 27.41 10.95
CA ILE A 101 -11.78 28.34 12.01
C ILE A 101 -12.22 29.76 11.66
N SER A 102 -11.95 30.21 10.43
CA SER A 102 -12.33 31.54 9.95
C SER A 102 -13.84 31.73 9.93
N ASP A 103 -14.60 30.74 9.48
CA ASP A 103 -16.06 30.79 9.44
C ASP A 103 -16.65 30.90 10.85
N TYR A 104 -16.13 30.15 11.82
CA TYR A 104 -16.58 30.22 13.22
C TYR A 104 -16.22 31.57 13.87
N ARG A 105 -15.01 32.09 13.65
CA ARG A 105 -14.61 33.42 14.11
C ARG A 105 -15.53 34.48 13.56
N TRP A 106 -15.73 34.46 12.24
CA TRP A 106 -16.61 35.42 11.59
C TRP A 106 -18.04 35.43 12.15
N GLU A 107 -18.60 34.25 12.35
CA GLU A 107 -19.95 34.13 12.92
C GLU A 107 -20.04 34.77 14.30
N ILE A 108 -19.11 34.46 15.20
CA ILE A 108 -19.11 34.97 16.58
C ILE A 108 -18.88 36.51 16.57
N ILE A 109 -17.92 36.99 15.80
CA ILE A 109 -17.62 38.43 15.70
C ILE A 109 -18.82 39.19 15.11
N ASN A 110 -19.45 38.67 14.06
CA ASN A 110 -20.61 39.28 13.44
C ASN A 110 -21.82 39.42 14.41
N VAL A 111 -22.03 38.41 15.25
CA VAL A 111 -23.09 38.51 16.29
C VAL A 111 -22.71 39.56 17.35
N ALA A 112 -21.48 39.56 17.84
CA ALA A 112 -20.98 40.55 18.80
C ALA A 112 -21.04 41.98 18.24
N ASP A 113 -20.70 42.20 16.96
CA ASP A 113 -20.79 43.49 16.30
C ASP A 113 -22.23 44.00 16.23
N LYS A 114 -23.18 43.13 15.86
CA LYS A 114 -24.63 43.51 15.89
C LYS A 114 -25.08 44.00 17.26
N ILE A 115 -24.65 43.29 18.33
CA ILE A 115 -24.99 43.68 19.71
C ILE A 115 -24.35 45.03 20.04
N SER A 116 -23.06 45.19 19.75
CA SER A 116 -22.31 46.43 20.03
C SER A 116 -22.87 47.63 19.31
N ASN A 117 -23.45 47.42 18.12
CA ASN A 117 -24.12 48.45 17.33
C ASN A 117 -25.60 48.66 17.70
N GLY A 118 -26.05 48.12 18.84
CA GLY A 118 -27.40 48.29 19.35
C GLY A 118 -28.51 47.59 18.56
N ARG A 119 -28.13 46.59 17.69
CA ARG A 119 -29.12 45.79 16.96
C ARG A 119 -29.72 44.72 17.86
N ILE A 120 -31.01 44.50 17.75
CA ILE A 120 -31.68 43.41 18.44
C ILE A 120 -31.28 42.06 17.81
N VAL A 121 -30.76 41.18 18.64
CA VAL A 121 -30.38 39.83 18.26
C VAL A 121 -31.26 38.82 18.97
N SER A 122 -31.84 37.87 18.27
CA SER A 122 -32.72 36.87 18.87
C SER A 122 -31.95 35.94 19.82
N LYS A 123 -32.64 35.48 20.86
CA LYS A 123 -32.13 34.51 21.83
C LYS A 123 -31.54 33.26 21.13
N GLU A 124 -32.19 32.81 20.07
CA GLU A 124 -31.75 31.65 19.29
C GLU A 124 -30.43 31.92 18.57
N CYS A 125 -30.22 33.11 17.98
CA CYS A 125 -29.00 33.53 17.36
C CYS A 125 -27.82 33.58 18.35
N LEU A 126 -28.08 34.09 19.57
CA LEU A 126 -27.09 34.13 20.65
C LEU A 126 -26.71 32.72 21.10
N ARG A 127 -27.69 31.83 21.29
CA ARG A 127 -27.45 30.44 21.63
C ARG A 127 -26.61 29.72 20.57
N HIS A 128 -26.91 29.98 19.29
CA HIS A 128 -26.15 29.41 18.18
C HIS A 128 -24.72 29.91 18.20
N ALA A 129 -24.47 31.19 18.37
CA ALA A 129 -23.11 31.75 18.46
C ALA A 129 -22.29 31.13 19.62
N ILE A 130 -22.93 30.89 20.78
CA ILE A 130 -22.30 30.20 21.92
C ILE A 130 -21.96 28.77 21.56
N ALA A 131 -22.85 28.02 20.91
CA ALA A 131 -22.58 26.65 20.46
C ALA A 131 -21.50 26.59 19.38
N THR A 132 -21.41 27.58 18.50
CA THR A 132 -20.36 27.74 17.53
C THR A 132 -19.01 28.00 18.20
N TYR A 133 -18.99 28.81 19.26
CA TYR A 133 -17.78 29.03 20.04
C TYR A 133 -17.29 27.76 20.73
N ASP A 134 -18.17 26.95 21.30
CA ASP A 134 -17.77 25.65 21.89
C ASP A 134 -17.14 24.69 20.88
N LYS A 135 -17.60 24.71 19.62
CA LYS A 135 -16.98 23.95 18.52
C LYS A 135 -15.62 24.53 18.15
N TYR A 136 -15.54 25.84 18.07
CA TYR A 136 -14.29 26.56 17.78
C TYR A 136 -13.21 26.25 18.84
N GLU A 137 -13.55 26.33 20.13
CA GLU A 137 -12.59 26.01 21.20
C GLU A 137 -12.05 24.58 21.11
N LYS A 138 -12.90 23.60 20.81
CA LYS A 138 -12.46 22.22 20.62
C LYS A 138 -11.43 22.07 19.52
N ILE A 139 -11.63 22.76 18.40
CA ILE A 139 -10.67 22.73 17.29
C ILE A 139 -9.36 23.41 17.69
N ILE A 140 -9.42 24.59 18.31
CA ILE A 140 -8.24 25.32 18.76
C ILE A 140 -7.41 24.49 19.76
N GLU A 141 -8.08 23.81 20.70
CA GLU A 141 -7.42 22.92 21.66
C GLU A 141 -6.79 21.69 20.97
N GLU A 142 -7.55 21.02 20.10
CA GLU A 142 -7.08 19.82 19.38
C GLU A 142 -5.84 20.10 18.54
N TYR A 143 -5.77 21.27 17.90
CA TYR A 143 -4.65 21.63 17.03
C TYR A 143 -3.61 22.54 17.69
N GLY A 144 -3.74 22.83 18.98
CA GLY A 144 -2.77 23.64 19.73
C GLY A 144 -2.64 25.07 19.23
N LEU A 145 -3.71 25.65 18.70
CA LEU A 145 -3.74 26.99 18.12
C LEU A 145 -4.03 28.05 19.18
N VAL A 146 -3.62 29.30 18.93
CA VAL A 146 -3.85 30.40 19.86
C VAL A 146 -5.23 31.03 19.63
N ASN A 147 -6.02 31.10 20.72
CA ASN A 147 -7.33 31.73 20.71
C ASN A 147 -7.21 33.25 21.04
N GLY A 148 -6.85 34.07 20.03
CA GLY A 148 -6.57 35.48 20.30
C GLY A 148 -7.71 36.48 20.12
N GLU A 149 -8.57 36.28 19.11
CA GLU A 149 -9.46 37.36 18.65
C GLU A 149 -10.91 37.19 19.06
N VAL A 150 -11.35 35.98 19.37
CA VAL A 150 -12.78 35.67 19.61
C VAL A 150 -13.20 35.82 21.07
N ALA A 151 -12.23 35.83 21.98
CA ALA A 151 -12.52 35.85 23.45
C ALA A 151 -13.31 37.09 23.89
N VAL A 152 -13.02 38.27 23.35
CA VAL A 152 -13.76 39.50 23.65
C VAL A 152 -15.17 39.42 23.06
N SER A 153 -15.31 39.02 21.81
CA SER A 153 -16.58 38.92 21.09
C SER A 153 -17.53 37.95 21.74
N ILE A 154 -17.07 36.78 22.17
CA ILE A 154 -17.93 35.82 22.86
C ILE A 154 -18.37 36.34 24.25
N GLY A 155 -17.53 37.13 24.90
CA GLY A 155 -17.92 37.82 26.16
C GLY A 155 -19.13 38.71 25.98
N VAL A 156 -19.19 39.50 24.91
CA VAL A 156 -20.35 40.33 24.55
C VAL A 156 -21.57 39.47 24.29
N VAL A 157 -21.46 38.40 23.52
CA VAL A 157 -22.58 37.48 23.21
C VAL A 157 -23.13 36.83 24.46
N LYS A 158 -22.26 36.30 25.35
CA LYS A 158 -22.66 35.64 26.62
C LYS A 158 -23.33 36.64 27.57
N SER A 159 -22.83 37.88 27.65
CA SER A 159 -23.42 38.94 28.47
C SER A 159 -24.84 39.27 28.01
N GLU A 160 -25.05 39.47 26.71
CA GLU A 160 -26.36 39.77 26.16
C GLU A 160 -27.36 38.60 26.32
N TYR A 161 -26.91 37.37 26.11
CA TYR A 161 -27.71 36.17 26.35
C TYR A 161 -28.18 36.09 27.81
N THR A 162 -27.28 36.39 28.76
CA THR A 162 -27.63 36.40 30.19
C THR A 162 -28.65 37.46 30.55
N LYS A 163 -28.56 38.66 29.97
CA LYS A 163 -29.59 39.74 30.19
C LYS A 163 -30.98 39.27 29.75
N ILE A 164 -31.08 38.70 28.52
CA ILE A 164 -32.38 38.21 28.04
C ILE A 164 -32.95 37.12 28.94
N LEU A 165 -32.12 36.22 29.49
CA LEU A 165 -32.57 35.20 30.43
C LEU A 165 -33.06 35.75 31.77
N LEU A 166 -32.51 36.90 32.19
CA LEU A 166 -32.96 37.58 33.44
C LEU A 166 -34.25 38.34 33.24
N ASP A 167 -34.46 38.95 32.08
CA ASP A 167 -35.65 39.73 31.72
C ASP A 167 -36.91 38.86 31.48
N GLU A 168 -36.73 37.55 31.26
CA GLU A 168 -37.81 36.57 31.10
C GLU A 168 -38.31 35.99 32.43
N LYS A 169 -37.71 36.36 33.58
CA LYS A 169 -38.14 35.94 34.92
C LYS A 169 -39.01 36.99 35.60
#